data_c3c0df0b934ddc8c5ca787d9499f42c2
#
_entry.id   c3c0df0b934ddc8c5ca787d9499f42c2
#
_cell.length_a   1.000
_cell.length_b   1.000
_cell.length_c   1.000
_cell.angle_alpha   90.00
_cell.angle_beta   90.00
_cell.angle_gamma   90.00
#
_symmetry.space_group_name_H-M   'P 1'
#
loop_
_entity.id
_entity.type
_entity.pdbx_description
1 polymer ?
#
loop_
_entity_poly.entity_id
_entity_poly.type
_entity_poly.pdbx_seq_one_letter_code
_entity_poly.pdbx_strand_id
1 'polypeptide(L)'
;MRHSSFLFALGAALLLGACHKEAPPPPPLQHINAQEVQPHNVEYVFSYPGVVQGVIDYPVIPRVSGAIFKQLYKEGTLVKKDQPLYEIDRRPYLFALQNAEGQLQKDQAANDNYRIIYERYQSLTNKDVTSVQDVNTALINYQAAAGNLKTAIANVNNAKLNLEYCTVRAPATGYISERMISEGMMVTAFQTQLNVINSRDSMYVAFSMPELDRLDIENGGLDGHFQVPNEYRFSVDLTLADGTKIPSAGRVEFRDIRVSFSDGVWQLRASIDNNSLPKNKLLPGQFVHVFLRDLVVLNAFVVPQEAIFRDRDSSFVFVLDGDKVKKQRITAGKYLLDGTQLVDAGLSPGMKVVVNGGVRIQEGDQIVVDELTKDDTSQKEIAPQTGEDPTQSVHDSEL
;
A
#
# COMPACT_ATOMS: atom_id res chain seq x y z
N MET A 1 76.17 -24.00 -81.21
CA MET A 1 74.87 -23.45 -80.76
C MET A 1 73.91 -24.57 -80.30
N ARG A 2 74.21 -25.30 -79.25
CA ARG A 2 73.30 -26.30 -78.73
C ARG A 2 73.57 -26.75 -77.25
N HIS A 3 73.85 -25.76 -76.35
CA HIS A 3 74.02 -26.08 -74.94
C HIS A 3 73.31 -25.06 -74.00
N SER A 4 72.48 -24.14 -74.53
CA SER A 4 71.81 -23.13 -73.67
C SER A 4 70.38 -23.46 -73.24
N SER A 5 69.79 -24.58 -73.74
CA SER A 5 68.39 -24.92 -73.50
C SER A 5 68.14 -25.89 -72.33
N PHE A 6 69.24 -26.52 -71.82
CA PHE A 6 69.12 -27.54 -70.77
C PHE A 6 69.19 -26.94 -69.32
N LEU A 7 69.77 -25.78 -69.18
CA LEU A 7 69.88 -25.10 -67.91
C LEU A 7 68.58 -24.31 -67.46
N PHE A 8 67.74 -24.01 -68.43
CA PHE A 8 66.44 -23.36 -68.10
C PHE A 8 65.34 -24.31 -67.68
N ALA A 9 65.39 -25.55 -68.02
CA ALA A 9 64.38 -26.58 -67.68
C ALA A 9 64.57 -27.08 -66.24
N LEU A 10 65.82 -27.08 -65.69
CA LEU A 10 66.11 -27.58 -64.35
C LEU A 10 65.80 -26.50 -63.23
N GLY A 11 65.82 -25.21 -63.62
CA GLY A 11 65.44 -24.10 -62.69
C GLY A 11 63.93 -23.94 -62.48
N ALA A 12 63.08 -24.40 -63.46
CA ALA A 12 61.62 -24.28 -63.35
C ALA A 12 61.00 -25.45 -62.55
N ALA A 13 61.68 -26.57 -62.37
CA ALA A 13 61.18 -27.72 -61.62
C ALA A 13 61.40 -27.57 -60.07
N LEU A 14 62.34 -26.66 -59.64
CA LEU A 14 62.64 -26.41 -58.21
C LEU A 14 61.73 -25.33 -57.57
N LEU A 15 60.94 -24.62 -58.35
CA LEU A 15 60.02 -23.58 -57.85
C LEU A 15 58.58 -24.04 -57.56
N LEU A 16 58.26 -25.31 -57.89
CA LEU A 16 56.92 -25.88 -57.65
C LEU A 16 56.78 -26.68 -56.34
N GLY A 17 57.85 -26.78 -55.52
CA GLY A 17 57.83 -27.55 -54.23
C GLY A 17 57.61 -26.76 -52.96
N ALA A 18 57.39 -25.43 -53.03
CA ALA A 18 57.43 -24.57 -51.84
C ALA A 18 56.08 -23.92 -51.41
N CYS A 19 54.96 -24.54 -51.69
CA CYS A 19 53.69 -24.13 -51.16
C CYS A 19 53.02 -25.28 -50.38
N HIS A 20 53.70 -25.74 -49.32
CA HIS A 20 53.00 -26.41 -48.24
C HIS A 20 52.44 -25.29 -47.34
N LYS A 21 51.19 -24.94 -47.58
CA LYS A 21 50.45 -24.05 -46.69
C LYS A 21 50.16 -24.93 -45.46
N GLU A 22 50.96 -24.78 -44.39
CA GLU A 22 50.62 -25.30 -43.09
C GLU A 22 49.20 -24.82 -42.77
N ALA A 23 48.35 -25.79 -42.47
CA ALA A 23 46.99 -25.48 -42.00
C ALA A 23 47.15 -24.56 -40.76
N PRO A 24 46.39 -23.46 -40.67
CA PRO A 24 46.43 -22.61 -39.47
C PRO A 24 46.21 -23.47 -38.24
N PRO A 25 46.97 -23.22 -37.17
CA PRO A 25 46.77 -23.98 -35.91
C PRO A 25 45.31 -23.90 -35.54
N PRO A 26 44.72 -25.02 -35.04
CA PRO A 26 43.34 -25.01 -34.58
C PRO A 26 43.16 -23.84 -33.59
N PRO A 27 42.05 -23.12 -33.68
CA PRO A 27 41.79 -22.02 -32.73
C PRO A 27 41.88 -22.57 -31.30
N PRO A 28 42.46 -21.78 -30.36
CA PRO A 28 42.57 -22.23 -28.99
C PRO A 28 41.19 -22.56 -28.46
N LEU A 29 41.06 -23.70 -27.77
CA LEU A 29 39.81 -24.12 -27.11
C LEU A 29 39.36 -23.02 -26.18
N GLN A 30 38.11 -22.59 -26.28
CA GLN A 30 37.56 -21.58 -25.40
C GLN A 30 37.17 -22.21 -24.07
N HIS A 31 37.57 -21.55 -23.00
CA HIS A 31 37.25 -21.89 -21.62
C HIS A 31 35.92 -21.25 -21.24
N ILE A 32 34.99 -22.04 -20.73
CA ILE A 32 33.65 -21.55 -20.36
C ILE A 32 33.21 -22.12 -19.01
N ASN A 33 32.33 -21.38 -18.35
CA ASN A 33 31.56 -21.90 -17.24
C ASN A 33 30.18 -22.32 -17.72
N ALA A 34 29.68 -23.44 -17.22
CA ALA A 34 28.35 -23.94 -17.54
C ALA A 34 27.56 -24.19 -16.24
N GLN A 35 26.24 -24.04 -16.33
CA GLN A 35 25.30 -24.34 -15.24
C GLN A 35 24.33 -25.42 -15.71
N GLU A 36 24.19 -26.50 -14.92
CA GLU A 36 23.14 -27.47 -15.14
C GLU A 36 21.82 -26.94 -14.61
N VAL A 37 20.84 -26.77 -15.51
CA VAL A 37 19.54 -26.18 -15.11
C VAL A 37 18.56 -27.29 -14.71
N GLN A 38 17.91 -27.07 -13.56
CA GLN A 38 16.85 -27.90 -13.03
C GLN A 38 15.62 -27.01 -12.72
N PRO A 39 14.41 -27.50 -12.94
CA PRO A 39 13.23 -26.74 -12.57
C PRO A 39 13.09 -26.71 -11.06
N HIS A 40 12.87 -25.52 -10.49
CA HIS A 40 12.62 -25.33 -9.07
C HIS A 40 11.60 -24.20 -8.83
N ASN A 41 11.10 -24.12 -7.61
CA ASN A 41 10.15 -23.07 -7.22
C ASN A 41 10.90 -21.78 -6.94
N VAL A 42 10.48 -20.69 -7.56
CA VAL A 42 11.17 -19.40 -7.50
C VAL A 42 10.22 -18.32 -7.00
N GLU A 43 10.61 -17.58 -5.97
CA GLU A 43 9.86 -16.39 -5.57
C GLU A 43 10.01 -15.29 -6.61
N TYR A 44 8.88 -14.82 -7.15
CA TYR A 44 8.85 -13.67 -8.04
C TYR A 44 8.37 -12.42 -7.26
N VAL A 45 9.12 -11.36 -7.33
CA VAL A 45 8.86 -10.13 -6.59
C VAL A 45 8.51 -9.01 -7.53
N PHE A 46 7.28 -8.51 -7.44
CA PHE A 46 6.89 -7.29 -8.14
C PHE A 46 7.36 -6.05 -7.40
N SER A 47 7.76 -5.03 -8.13
CA SER A 47 8.20 -3.75 -7.57
C SER A 47 7.41 -2.59 -8.17
N TYR A 48 6.79 -1.77 -7.30
CA TYR A 48 5.99 -0.61 -7.70
C TYR A 48 6.35 0.63 -6.87
N PRO A 49 6.26 1.82 -7.45
CA PRO A 49 6.30 3.05 -6.67
C PRO A 49 5.04 3.17 -5.81
N GLY A 50 5.19 3.61 -4.59
CA GLY A 50 4.10 3.83 -3.65
C GLY A 50 4.22 5.11 -2.86
N VAL A 51 3.11 5.53 -2.26
CA VAL A 51 3.04 6.71 -1.39
C VAL A 51 2.47 6.31 -0.05
N VAL A 52 3.17 6.70 1.01
CA VAL A 52 2.71 6.51 2.39
C VAL A 52 1.55 7.46 2.67
N GLN A 53 0.48 6.95 3.23
CA GLN A 53 -0.71 7.70 3.64
C GLN A 53 -1.01 7.45 5.11
N GLY A 54 -1.50 8.46 5.83
CA GLY A 54 -2.08 8.25 7.14
C GLY A 54 -3.32 7.36 7.04
N VAL A 55 -3.55 6.52 8.03
CA VAL A 55 -4.77 5.68 8.07
C VAL A 55 -6.01 6.57 8.14
N ILE A 56 -5.95 7.63 8.92
CA ILE A 56 -7.02 8.62 9.06
C ILE A 56 -6.40 9.99 9.29
N ASP A 57 -6.82 10.95 8.46
CA ASP A 57 -6.61 12.36 8.69
C ASP A 57 -7.86 12.93 9.34
N TYR A 58 -7.73 13.43 10.56
CA TYR A 58 -8.84 14.01 11.30
C TYR A 58 -8.85 15.54 11.11
N PRO A 59 -9.75 16.09 10.26
CA PRO A 59 -9.87 17.53 10.14
C PRO A 59 -10.45 18.12 11.43
N VAL A 60 -9.82 19.16 11.95
CA VAL A 60 -10.31 19.95 13.08
C VAL A 60 -11.18 21.07 12.51
N ILE A 61 -12.50 20.97 12.71
CA ILE A 61 -13.51 21.89 12.18
C ILE A 61 -14.32 22.45 13.34
N PRO A 62 -14.54 23.78 13.42
CA PRO A 62 -15.35 24.39 14.48
C PRO A 62 -16.83 24.09 14.28
N ARG A 63 -17.56 23.94 15.39
CA ARG A 63 -19.02 23.75 15.39
C ARG A 63 -19.81 25.04 15.56
N VAL A 64 -19.13 26.13 15.90
CA VAL A 64 -19.69 27.47 16.03
C VAL A 64 -18.84 28.47 15.26
N SER A 65 -19.44 29.58 14.82
CA SER A 65 -18.78 30.63 14.06
C SER A 65 -18.26 31.71 15.02
N GLY A 66 -17.16 32.37 14.69
CA GLY A 66 -16.62 33.47 15.49
C GLY A 66 -15.16 33.73 15.21
N ALA A 67 -14.58 34.74 15.89
CA ALA A 67 -13.15 34.99 15.80
C ALA A 67 -12.37 34.00 16.68
N ILE A 68 -11.24 33.48 16.16
CA ILE A 68 -10.29 32.71 16.98
C ILE A 68 -9.69 33.65 18.04
N PHE A 69 -9.96 33.37 19.31
CA PHE A 69 -9.44 34.13 20.40
C PHE A 69 -8.02 33.70 20.78
N LYS A 70 -7.78 32.38 20.84
CA LYS A 70 -6.48 31.82 21.24
C LYS A 70 -6.25 30.44 20.69
N GLN A 71 -4.97 30.14 20.38
CA GLN A 71 -4.46 28.81 20.10
C GLN A 71 -3.86 28.20 21.37
N LEU A 72 -4.20 26.95 21.71
CA LEU A 72 -3.85 26.29 22.98
C LEU A 72 -2.86 25.14 22.83
N TYR A 73 -2.32 24.92 21.62
CA TYR A 73 -1.39 23.83 21.31
C TYR A 73 -0.14 24.37 20.63
N LYS A 74 0.89 23.54 20.54
CA LYS A 74 2.09 23.79 19.74
C LYS A 74 2.04 22.94 18.47
N GLU A 75 2.30 23.55 17.32
CA GLU A 75 2.34 22.89 16.01
C GLU A 75 3.36 21.74 15.98
N GLY A 76 3.03 20.67 15.25
CA GLY A 76 3.89 19.49 15.12
C GLY A 76 3.98 18.59 16.35
N THR A 77 3.22 18.88 17.43
CA THR A 77 3.24 18.09 18.67
C THR A 77 2.14 17.04 18.70
N LEU A 78 2.34 16.01 19.54
CA LEU A 78 1.32 15.02 19.84
C LEU A 78 0.22 15.67 20.70
N VAL A 79 -1.03 15.58 20.23
CA VAL A 79 -2.23 15.98 20.98
C VAL A 79 -3.07 14.75 21.31
N LYS A 80 -3.76 14.78 22.45
CA LYS A 80 -4.65 13.71 22.90
C LYS A 80 -6.09 14.02 22.50
N LYS A 81 -6.90 12.98 22.28
CA LYS A 81 -8.34 13.14 22.11
C LYS A 81 -8.93 14.02 23.21
N ASP A 82 -9.87 14.90 22.86
CA ASP A 82 -10.54 15.87 23.72
C ASP A 82 -9.64 16.99 24.29
N GLN A 83 -8.35 17.04 23.95
CA GLN A 83 -7.46 18.15 24.32
C GLN A 83 -7.94 19.45 23.67
N PRO A 84 -8.03 20.57 24.44
CA PRO A 84 -8.36 21.86 23.88
C PRO A 84 -7.29 22.35 22.88
N LEU A 85 -7.73 22.80 21.70
CA LEU A 85 -6.86 23.27 20.61
C LEU A 85 -7.03 24.75 20.33
N TYR A 86 -8.27 25.21 20.25
CA TYR A 86 -8.59 26.63 20.01
C TYR A 86 -9.70 27.12 20.91
N GLU A 87 -9.67 28.38 21.21
CA GLU A 87 -10.79 29.12 21.79
C GLU A 87 -11.35 30.10 20.76
N ILE A 88 -12.66 30.04 20.52
CA ILE A 88 -13.43 30.99 19.75
C ILE A 88 -13.99 32.01 20.71
N ASP A 89 -14.17 33.29 20.31
CA ASP A 89 -14.73 34.35 21.17
C ASP A 89 -16.05 33.90 21.80
N ARG A 90 -16.02 33.70 23.10
CA ARG A 90 -17.13 33.17 23.92
C ARG A 90 -18.18 34.21 24.28
N ARG A 91 -17.84 35.49 24.19
CA ARG A 91 -18.71 36.61 24.70
C ARG A 91 -20.10 36.60 24.09
N PRO A 92 -20.30 36.48 22.77
CA PRO A 92 -21.64 36.42 22.18
C PRO A 92 -22.46 35.22 22.70
N TYR A 93 -21.83 34.08 22.89
CA TYR A 93 -22.47 32.85 23.38
C TYR A 93 -22.80 32.93 24.88
N LEU A 94 -21.99 33.59 25.67
CA LEU A 94 -22.30 33.89 27.10
C LEU A 94 -23.54 34.76 27.21
N PHE A 95 -23.64 35.81 26.39
CA PHE A 95 -24.84 36.69 26.41
C PHE A 95 -26.08 35.94 25.93
N ALA A 96 -25.95 35.07 24.93
CA ALA A 96 -27.06 34.23 24.49
C ALA A 96 -27.53 33.25 25.58
N LEU A 97 -26.61 32.68 26.35
CA LEU A 97 -26.94 31.84 27.50
C LEU A 97 -27.68 32.62 28.57
N GLN A 98 -27.18 33.81 28.98
CA GLN A 98 -27.83 34.66 29.98
C GLN A 98 -29.27 35.05 29.57
N ASN A 99 -29.48 35.35 28.26
CA ASN A 99 -30.83 35.63 27.75
C ASN A 99 -31.76 34.44 27.86
N ALA A 100 -31.26 33.24 27.51
CA ALA A 100 -32.04 32.00 27.60
C ALA A 100 -32.37 31.64 29.05
N GLU A 101 -31.43 31.85 29.99
CA GLU A 101 -31.65 31.65 31.42
C GLU A 101 -32.69 32.64 31.99
N GLY A 102 -32.68 33.91 31.58
CA GLY A 102 -33.71 34.89 31.94
C GLY A 102 -35.11 34.49 31.47
N GLN A 103 -35.21 33.99 30.22
CA GLN A 103 -36.47 33.45 29.67
C GLN A 103 -36.95 32.21 30.44
N LEU A 104 -36.04 31.30 30.79
CA LEU A 104 -36.36 30.13 31.60
C LEU A 104 -36.93 30.54 32.96
N GLN A 105 -36.32 31.50 33.64
CA GLN A 105 -36.81 32.00 34.95
C GLN A 105 -38.22 32.56 34.84
N LYS A 106 -38.52 33.32 33.77
CA LYS A 106 -39.86 33.87 33.50
C LYS A 106 -40.88 32.74 33.28
N ASP A 107 -40.57 31.79 32.40
CA ASP A 107 -41.50 30.71 32.07
C ASP A 107 -41.70 29.74 33.24
N GLN A 108 -40.66 29.53 34.07
CA GLN A 108 -40.76 28.79 35.32
C GLN A 108 -41.76 29.45 36.28
N ALA A 109 -41.65 30.75 36.49
CA ALA A 109 -42.56 31.49 37.34
C ALA A 109 -43.99 31.45 36.81
N ALA A 110 -44.19 31.57 35.50
CA ALA A 110 -45.50 31.46 34.88
C ALA A 110 -46.10 30.06 35.07
N ASN A 111 -45.32 28.99 34.86
CA ASN A 111 -45.76 27.62 35.05
C ASN A 111 -46.17 27.35 36.52
N ASP A 112 -45.36 27.82 37.48
CA ASP A 112 -45.68 27.68 38.90
C ASP A 112 -46.96 28.42 39.28
N ASN A 113 -47.19 29.63 38.76
CA ASN A 113 -48.41 30.38 38.97
C ASN A 113 -49.62 29.66 38.41
N TYR A 114 -49.60 29.20 37.15
CA TYR A 114 -50.71 28.48 36.54
C TYR A 114 -50.97 27.10 37.21
N ARG A 115 -49.95 26.43 37.72
CA ARG A 115 -50.08 25.23 38.53
C ARG A 115 -50.87 25.50 39.80
N ILE A 116 -50.51 26.53 40.57
CA ILE A 116 -51.21 26.95 41.79
C ILE A 116 -52.67 27.29 41.49
N ILE A 117 -52.93 28.02 40.37
CA ILE A 117 -54.31 28.38 39.94
C ILE A 117 -55.10 27.11 39.63
N TYR A 118 -54.52 26.17 38.86
CA TYR A 118 -55.17 24.93 38.51
C TYR A 118 -55.50 24.08 39.78
N GLU A 119 -54.55 23.90 40.65
CA GLU A 119 -54.70 23.17 41.94
C GLU A 119 -55.81 23.79 42.83
N ARG A 120 -55.87 25.11 42.84
CA ARG A 120 -56.92 25.86 43.56
C ARG A 120 -58.29 25.60 42.96
N TYR A 121 -58.49 25.72 41.65
CA TYR A 121 -59.77 25.45 40.97
C TYR A 121 -60.17 23.98 41.14
N GLN A 122 -59.27 23.06 41.04
CA GLN A 122 -59.51 21.64 41.27
C GLN A 122 -60.00 21.37 42.69
N SER A 123 -59.44 22.01 43.70
CA SER A 123 -59.90 21.89 45.09
C SER A 123 -61.27 22.50 45.37
N LEU A 124 -61.69 23.55 44.62
CA LEU A 124 -63.00 24.20 44.74
C LEU A 124 -64.10 23.40 44.04
N THR A 125 -63.81 22.72 42.93
CA THR A 125 -64.77 21.84 42.25
C THR A 125 -65.26 20.71 43.15
N ASN A 126 -64.34 20.15 43.95
CA ASN A 126 -64.68 19.10 44.94
C ASN A 126 -65.65 19.61 46.03
N LYS A 127 -65.93 20.91 46.09
CA LYS A 127 -66.83 21.57 47.05
C LYS A 127 -68.07 22.19 46.37
N ASP A 128 -68.35 21.88 45.08
CA ASP A 128 -69.43 22.44 44.25
C ASP A 128 -69.40 23.99 44.15
N VAL A 129 -68.23 24.63 44.25
CA VAL A 129 -68.09 26.10 44.25
C VAL A 129 -67.67 26.67 42.90
N THR A 130 -67.16 25.82 41.97
CA THR A 130 -66.64 26.29 40.66
C THR A 130 -67.14 25.43 39.48
N SER A 131 -67.19 25.98 38.29
CA SER A 131 -67.61 25.29 37.04
C SER A 131 -66.50 24.33 36.58
N VAL A 132 -66.93 23.19 36.00
CA VAL A 132 -66.07 22.23 35.29
C VAL A 132 -65.30 22.92 34.14
N GLN A 133 -65.92 23.95 33.49
CA GLN A 133 -65.28 24.71 32.43
C GLN A 133 -64.12 25.55 32.94
N ASP A 134 -64.23 26.14 34.15
CA ASP A 134 -63.15 26.93 34.75
C ASP A 134 -61.92 26.05 35.09
N VAL A 135 -62.17 24.84 35.61
CA VAL A 135 -61.11 23.86 35.85
C VAL A 135 -60.39 23.45 34.56
N ASN A 136 -61.18 23.14 33.50
CA ASN A 136 -60.61 22.80 32.19
C ASN A 136 -59.77 23.94 31.60
N THR A 137 -60.25 25.18 31.74
CA THR A 137 -59.51 26.38 31.30
C THR A 137 -58.22 26.54 32.08
N ALA A 138 -58.24 26.40 33.39
CA ALA A 138 -57.03 26.43 34.24
C ALA A 138 -56.04 25.28 33.90
N LEU A 139 -56.56 24.10 33.60
CA LEU A 139 -55.71 22.96 33.17
C LEU A 139 -55.03 23.27 31.83
N ILE A 140 -55.78 23.77 30.81
CA ILE A 140 -55.21 24.14 29.49
C ILE A 140 -54.09 25.19 29.67
N ASN A 141 -54.33 26.24 30.49
CA ASN A 141 -53.36 27.28 30.72
C ASN A 141 -52.08 26.71 31.45
N TYR A 142 -52.26 25.82 32.41
CA TYR A 142 -51.15 25.13 33.06
C TYR A 142 -50.35 24.28 32.06
N GLN A 143 -51.04 23.49 31.21
CA GLN A 143 -50.38 22.67 30.22
C GLN A 143 -49.63 23.51 29.17
N ALA A 144 -50.21 24.65 28.74
CA ALA A 144 -49.53 25.61 27.86
C ALA A 144 -48.29 26.21 28.51
N ALA A 145 -48.34 26.58 29.78
CA ALA A 145 -47.21 27.11 30.51
C ALA A 145 -46.12 26.05 30.72
N ALA A 146 -46.50 24.80 30.97
CA ALA A 146 -45.58 23.65 31.05
C ALA A 146 -44.87 23.39 29.73
N GLY A 147 -45.59 23.56 28.58
CA GLY A 147 -44.99 23.50 27.24
C GLY A 147 -43.97 24.58 26.97
N ASN A 148 -44.26 25.83 27.39
CA ASN A 148 -43.34 26.94 27.28
C ASN A 148 -42.09 26.74 28.13
N LEU A 149 -42.24 26.28 29.38
CA LEU A 149 -41.14 25.93 30.25
C LEU A 149 -40.21 24.88 29.63
N LYS A 150 -40.78 23.81 29.07
CA LYS A 150 -40.00 22.76 28.37
C LYS A 150 -39.19 23.35 27.21
N THR A 151 -39.77 24.27 26.45
CA THR A 151 -39.08 24.98 25.36
C THR A 151 -37.94 25.85 25.88
N ALA A 152 -38.17 26.60 26.97
CA ALA A 152 -37.15 27.45 27.59
C ALA A 152 -35.97 26.61 28.12
N ILE A 153 -36.23 25.47 28.75
CA ILE A 153 -35.18 24.51 29.16
C ILE A 153 -34.33 24.05 27.95
N ALA A 154 -34.97 23.70 26.85
CA ALA A 154 -34.28 23.28 25.63
C ALA A 154 -33.40 24.43 25.07
N ASN A 155 -33.87 25.66 25.09
CA ASN A 155 -33.11 26.82 24.64
C ASN A 155 -31.87 27.09 25.52
N VAL A 156 -31.97 26.94 26.84
CA VAL A 156 -30.81 27.04 27.75
C VAL A 156 -29.80 25.94 27.43
N ASN A 157 -30.24 24.71 27.21
CA ASN A 157 -29.35 23.60 26.88
C ASN A 157 -28.63 23.84 25.55
N ASN A 158 -29.31 24.35 24.54
CA ASN A 158 -28.71 24.73 23.25
C ASN A 158 -27.67 25.86 23.42
N ALA A 159 -27.96 26.88 24.23
CA ALA A 159 -27.03 27.95 24.47
C ALA A 159 -25.78 27.47 25.26
N LYS A 160 -25.94 26.56 26.21
CA LYS A 160 -24.82 25.89 26.92
C LYS A 160 -23.94 25.08 25.96
N LEU A 161 -24.56 24.28 25.06
CA LEU A 161 -23.84 23.48 24.10
C LEU A 161 -23.04 24.36 23.11
N ASN A 162 -23.63 25.47 22.63
CA ASN A 162 -22.93 26.40 21.76
C ASN A 162 -21.75 27.07 22.49
N LEU A 163 -21.89 27.39 23.76
CA LEU A 163 -20.80 27.93 24.57
C LEU A 163 -19.68 26.90 24.79
N GLU A 164 -20.01 25.64 24.97
CA GLU A 164 -19.04 24.55 25.04
C GLU A 164 -18.27 24.43 23.74
N TYR A 165 -18.94 24.52 22.59
CA TYR A 165 -18.34 24.43 21.24
C TYR A 165 -17.40 25.62 20.94
N CYS A 166 -17.39 26.69 21.71
CA CYS A 166 -16.38 27.73 21.60
C CYS A 166 -14.98 27.23 21.95
N THR A 167 -14.87 26.12 22.68
CA THR A 167 -13.61 25.42 22.90
C THR A 167 -13.52 24.27 21.90
N VAL A 168 -12.73 24.45 20.84
CA VAL A 168 -12.50 23.40 19.83
C VAL A 168 -11.51 22.40 20.39
N ARG A 169 -11.90 21.12 20.41
CA ARG A 169 -11.11 20.01 20.96
C ARG A 169 -10.63 19.07 19.86
N ALA A 170 -9.55 18.34 20.16
CA ALA A 170 -9.02 17.32 19.27
C ALA A 170 -10.02 16.15 19.12
N PRO A 171 -10.43 15.78 17.89
CA PRO A 171 -11.33 14.66 17.66
C PRO A 171 -10.66 13.30 17.92
N ALA A 172 -9.34 13.22 17.83
CA ALA A 172 -8.53 12.01 18.03
C ALA A 172 -7.16 12.34 18.60
N THR A 173 -6.46 11.31 19.08
CA THR A 173 -5.04 11.38 19.44
C THR A 173 -4.19 11.28 18.18
N GLY A 174 -3.20 12.16 18.02
CA GLY A 174 -2.30 12.18 16.86
C GLY A 174 -1.41 13.42 16.84
N TYR A 175 -0.63 13.54 15.79
CA TYR A 175 0.23 14.71 15.59
C TYR A 175 -0.54 15.79 14.83
N ILE A 176 -0.61 16.98 15.44
CA ILE A 176 -1.27 18.13 14.83
C ILE A 176 -0.34 18.80 13.84
N SER A 177 -0.86 19.11 12.64
CA SER A 177 -0.11 19.78 11.58
C SER A 177 0.17 21.26 11.91
N GLU A 178 0.76 21.98 10.97
CA GLU A 178 0.85 23.45 11.05
C GLU A 178 -0.54 24.10 11.05
N ARG A 179 -0.67 25.28 11.62
CA ARG A 179 -1.95 26.00 11.65
C ARG A 179 -2.34 26.50 10.27
N MET A 180 -3.61 26.38 9.94
CA MET A 180 -4.18 26.95 8.73
C MET A 180 -4.81 28.34 9.01
N ILE A 181 -5.16 28.61 10.27
CA ILE A 181 -5.91 29.79 10.70
C ILE A 181 -5.21 30.44 11.90
N SER A 182 -4.98 31.75 11.83
CA SER A 182 -4.34 32.53 12.88
C SER A 182 -5.35 33.12 13.88
N GLU A 183 -4.85 33.48 15.08
CA GLU A 183 -5.62 34.21 16.07
C GLU A 183 -6.16 35.52 15.49
N GLY A 184 -7.37 35.91 15.86
CA GLY A 184 -8.10 37.06 15.33
C GLY A 184 -8.87 36.83 14.04
N MET A 185 -8.64 35.73 13.32
CA MET A 185 -9.37 35.41 12.09
C MET A 185 -10.78 34.87 12.38
N MET A 186 -11.74 35.22 11.51
CA MET A 186 -13.12 34.72 11.56
C MET A 186 -13.21 33.33 10.99
N VAL A 187 -13.94 32.46 11.67
CA VAL A 187 -14.21 31.08 11.21
C VAL A 187 -15.72 30.83 11.11
N THR A 188 -16.09 30.00 10.17
CA THR A 188 -17.49 29.60 9.91
C THR A 188 -17.70 28.15 10.35
N ALA A 189 -18.75 27.92 11.14
CA ALA A 189 -19.12 26.59 11.62
C ALA A 189 -19.27 25.60 10.46
N PHE A 190 -18.73 24.38 10.63
CA PHE A 190 -18.78 23.25 9.71
C PHE A 190 -18.16 23.48 8.32
N GLN A 191 -17.51 24.63 8.08
CA GLN A 191 -16.90 24.96 6.77
C GLN A 191 -15.40 25.20 6.86
N THR A 192 -14.95 25.92 7.89
CA THR A 192 -13.55 26.32 8.00
C THR A 192 -12.73 25.20 8.65
N GLN A 193 -11.77 24.68 7.92
CA GLN A 193 -10.79 23.73 8.49
C GLN A 193 -9.71 24.51 9.23
N LEU A 194 -9.56 24.25 10.53
CA LEU A 194 -8.59 24.91 11.39
C LEU A 194 -7.22 24.22 11.35
N ASN A 195 -7.24 22.89 11.29
CA ASN A 195 -6.06 22.06 11.29
C ASN A 195 -6.39 20.63 10.87
N VAL A 196 -5.34 19.77 10.77
CA VAL A 196 -5.45 18.33 10.59
C VAL A 196 -4.64 17.62 11.67
N ILE A 197 -5.20 16.56 12.23
CA ILE A 197 -4.49 15.66 13.16
C ILE A 197 -4.26 14.34 12.43
N ASN A 198 -2.99 13.94 12.30
CA ASN A 198 -2.58 12.74 11.62
C ASN A 198 -2.20 11.66 12.63
N SER A 199 -2.73 10.45 12.46
CA SER A 199 -2.23 9.28 13.20
C SER A 199 -0.89 8.85 12.61
N ARG A 200 0.06 8.41 13.46
CA ARG A 200 1.36 7.85 13.04
C ARG A 200 1.53 6.40 13.44
N ASP A 201 0.58 5.83 14.15
CA ASP A 201 0.71 4.46 14.68
C ASP A 201 0.56 3.42 13.57
N SER A 202 -0.44 3.59 12.73
CA SER A 202 -0.65 2.77 11.55
C SER A 202 -0.60 3.64 10.31
N MET A 203 -0.01 3.12 9.25
CA MET A 203 0.12 3.77 7.96
C MET A 203 -0.41 2.87 6.86
N TYR A 204 -0.87 3.48 5.79
CA TYR A 204 -1.10 2.80 4.53
C TYR A 204 -0.01 3.15 3.54
N VAL A 205 0.30 2.21 2.67
CA VAL A 205 1.07 2.48 1.47
C VAL A 205 0.16 2.19 0.29
N ALA A 206 -0.19 3.26 -0.43
CA ALA A 206 -0.97 3.16 -1.67
C ALA A 206 -0.01 3.02 -2.84
N PHE A 207 -0.28 2.08 -3.72
CA PHE A 207 0.49 1.84 -4.93
C PHE A 207 -0.41 1.27 -6.02
N SER A 208 0.07 1.34 -7.26
CA SER A 208 -0.69 0.94 -8.44
C SER A 208 0.03 -0.20 -9.17
N MET A 209 -0.72 -1.25 -9.50
CA MET A 209 -0.26 -2.38 -10.30
C MET A 209 -0.84 -2.27 -11.71
N PRO A 210 -0.03 -2.37 -12.79
CA PRO A 210 -0.53 -2.46 -14.15
C PRO A 210 -1.49 -3.64 -14.32
N GLU A 211 -2.53 -3.47 -15.16
CA GLU A 211 -3.51 -4.53 -15.40
C GLU A 211 -2.87 -5.79 -16.00
N LEU A 212 -1.83 -5.64 -16.80
CA LEU A 212 -1.09 -6.79 -17.36
C LEU A 212 -0.50 -7.66 -16.26
N ASP A 213 0.14 -7.07 -15.25
CA ASP A 213 0.71 -7.84 -14.14
C ASP A 213 -0.37 -8.53 -13.31
N ARG A 214 -1.54 -7.88 -13.13
CA ARG A 214 -2.69 -8.49 -12.47
C ARG A 214 -3.20 -9.71 -13.24
N LEU A 215 -3.36 -9.56 -14.55
CA LEU A 215 -3.83 -10.66 -15.42
C LEU A 215 -2.80 -11.81 -15.47
N ASP A 216 -1.51 -11.50 -15.49
CA ASP A 216 -0.45 -12.51 -15.45
C ASP A 216 -0.51 -13.33 -14.14
N ILE A 217 -0.72 -12.66 -13.01
CA ILE A 217 -0.87 -13.34 -11.71
C ILE A 217 -2.13 -14.22 -11.70
N GLU A 218 -3.25 -13.70 -12.21
CA GLU A 218 -4.54 -14.38 -12.22
C GLU A 218 -4.50 -15.62 -13.16
N ASN A 219 -4.01 -15.43 -14.39
CA ASN A 219 -3.88 -16.51 -15.35
C ASN A 219 -2.87 -17.58 -14.88
N GLY A 220 -1.71 -17.16 -14.41
CA GLY A 220 -0.70 -18.10 -13.91
C GLY A 220 -1.17 -18.88 -12.67
N GLY A 221 -2.03 -18.28 -11.82
CA GLY A 221 -2.68 -18.98 -10.72
C GLY A 221 -3.72 -20.01 -11.20
N LEU A 222 -4.53 -19.68 -12.22
CA LEU A 222 -5.52 -20.57 -12.80
C LEU A 222 -4.87 -21.74 -13.54
N ASP A 223 -3.77 -21.49 -14.24
CA ASP A 223 -3.02 -22.51 -15.00
C ASP A 223 -2.12 -23.38 -14.11
N GLY A 224 -2.00 -23.05 -12.81
CA GLY A 224 -1.16 -23.76 -11.86
C GLY A 224 0.34 -23.49 -12.01
N HIS A 225 0.72 -22.44 -12.75
CA HIS A 225 2.11 -22.02 -12.87
C HIS A 225 2.57 -21.13 -11.72
N PHE A 226 1.62 -20.43 -11.09
CA PHE A 226 1.89 -19.54 -9.95
C PHE A 226 1.16 -20.02 -8.70
N GLN A 227 1.87 -20.04 -7.60
CA GLN A 227 1.28 -20.12 -6.28
C GLN A 227 1.09 -18.69 -5.76
N VAL A 228 -0.17 -18.28 -5.63
CA VAL A 228 -0.57 -16.94 -5.19
C VAL A 228 -1.05 -17.02 -3.74
N PRO A 229 -0.71 -16.07 -2.86
CA PRO A 229 -1.21 -16.06 -1.48
C PRO A 229 -2.73 -15.96 -1.45
N ASN A 230 -3.34 -16.61 -0.45
CA ASN A 230 -4.79 -16.57 -0.24
C ASN A 230 -5.32 -15.13 -0.25
N GLU A 231 -6.43 -14.92 -0.95
CA GLU A 231 -7.05 -13.60 -1.09
C GLU A 231 -6.10 -12.52 -1.63
N TYR A 232 -5.00 -12.88 -2.30
CA TYR A 232 -3.97 -11.94 -2.80
C TYR A 232 -3.38 -11.05 -1.67
N ARG A 233 -3.28 -11.57 -0.47
CA ARG A 233 -2.69 -10.87 0.69
C ARG A 233 -1.17 -10.96 0.66
N PHE A 234 -0.56 -10.34 -0.33
CA PHE A 234 0.88 -10.29 -0.47
C PHE A 234 1.54 -9.64 0.74
N SER A 235 2.63 -10.22 1.22
CA SER A 235 3.53 -9.52 2.14
C SER A 235 4.27 -8.41 1.41
N VAL A 236 4.56 -7.33 2.12
CA VAL A 236 5.13 -6.13 1.53
C VAL A 236 6.45 -5.80 2.20
N ASP A 237 7.50 -5.71 1.39
CA ASP A 237 8.75 -5.06 1.77
C ASP A 237 8.76 -3.64 1.23
N LEU A 238 9.41 -2.72 1.93
CA LEU A 238 9.56 -1.34 1.49
C LEU A 238 11.03 -0.97 1.35
N THR A 239 11.31 -0.12 0.37
CA THR A 239 12.60 0.57 0.29
C THR A 239 12.34 2.07 0.25
N LEU A 240 12.98 2.79 1.17
CA LEU A 240 12.89 4.25 1.25
C LEU A 240 13.75 4.91 0.17
N ALA A 241 13.56 6.22 -0.02
CA ALA A 241 14.30 7.00 -1.02
C ALA A 241 15.83 7.02 -0.79
N ASP A 242 16.28 6.80 0.44
CA ASP A 242 17.70 6.69 0.79
C ASP A 242 18.28 5.28 0.59
N GLY A 243 17.48 4.33 0.06
CA GLY A 243 17.87 2.93 -0.12
C GLY A 243 17.69 2.04 1.12
N THR A 244 17.21 2.58 2.24
CA THR A 244 16.94 1.78 3.46
C THR A 244 15.83 0.78 3.18
N LYS A 245 16.14 -0.51 3.39
CA LYS A 245 15.18 -1.62 3.21
C LYS A 245 14.45 -1.90 4.53
N ILE A 246 13.16 -2.06 4.46
CA ILE A 246 12.25 -2.43 5.56
C ILE A 246 11.55 -3.73 5.15
N PRO A 247 12.11 -4.89 5.54
CA PRO A 247 11.52 -6.19 5.22
C PRO A 247 10.28 -6.45 6.06
N SER A 248 9.33 -7.20 5.51
CA SER A 248 8.06 -7.57 6.18
C SER A 248 7.34 -6.39 6.81
N ALA A 249 7.35 -5.24 6.10
CA ALA A 249 6.79 -3.98 6.59
C ALA A 249 5.28 -4.07 6.84
N GLY A 250 4.58 -4.90 6.07
CA GLY A 250 3.13 -5.07 6.19
C GLY A 250 2.55 -6.04 5.17
N ARG A 251 1.23 -5.94 4.96
CA ARG A 251 0.49 -6.79 4.02
C ARG A 251 -0.51 -5.98 3.22
N VAL A 252 -0.80 -6.46 2.00
CA VAL A 252 -1.90 -5.91 1.19
C VAL A 252 -3.23 -6.25 1.87
N GLU A 253 -3.99 -5.22 2.24
CA GLU A 253 -5.32 -5.36 2.87
C GLU A 253 -6.46 -4.91 1.98
N PHE A 254 -6.18 -3.99 1.08
CA PHE A 254 -7.21 -3.42 0.21
C PHE A 254 -6.79 -3.53 -1.25
N ARG A 255 -7.75 -3.91 -2.06
CA ARG A 255 -7.68 -3.99 -3.51
C ARG A 255 -8.94 -3.32 -4.06
N ASP A 256 -8.79 -2.39 -4.99
CA ASP A 256 -9.98 -1.82 -5.65
C ASP A 256 -10.65 -2.92 -6.49
N ILE A 257 -11.97 -2.88 -6.56
CA ILE A 257 -12.74 -3.78 -7.43
C ILE A 257 -12.72 -3.32 -8.90
N ARG A 258 -12.18 -2.14 -9.17
CA ARG A 258 -12.14 -1.50 -10.47
C ARG A 258 -10.71 -1.27 -10.91
N VAL A 259 -10.48 -1.42 -12.20
CA VAL A 259 -9.28 -0.91 -12.87
C VAL A 259 -9.58 0.52 -13.30
N SER A 260 -8.63 1.42 -13.12
CA SER A 260 -8.75 2.83 -13.50
C SER A 260 -8.82 2.96 -15.03
N PHE A 261 -9.85 3.68 -15.53
CA PHE A 261 -10.05 3.90 -16.96
C PHE A 261 -9.01 4.81 -17.61
N SER A 262 -8.35 5.67 -16.82
CA SER A 262 -7.42 6.68 -17.33
C SER A 262 -6.06 6.11 -17.66
N ASP A 263 -5.60 5.13 -16.91
CA ASP A 263 -4.21 4.65 -16.89
C ASP A 263 -4.07 3.13 -16.85
N GLY A 264 -5.18 2.38 -16.80
CA GLY A 264 -5.16 0.91 -16.85
C GLY A 264 -4.45 0.27 -15.66
N VAL A 265 -4.50 0.90 -14.48
CA VAL A 265 -3.86 0.40 -13.28
C VAL A 265 -4.87 -0.05 -12.23
N TRP A 266 -4.47 -1.04 -11.47
CA TRP A 266 -5.21 -1.55 -10.32
C TRP A 266 -4.66 -0.95 -9.04
N GLN A 267 -5.53 -0.33 -8.25
CA GLN A 267 -5.13 0.33 -7.00
C GLN A 267 -5.09 -0.68 -5.85
N LEU A 268 -3.97 -0.69 -5.17
CA LEU A 268 -3.69 -1.54 -4.03
C LEU A 268 -3.27 -0.69 -2.83
N ARG A 269 -3.54 -1.21 -1.64
CA ARG A 269 -3.12 -0.57 -0.40
C ARG A 269 -2.64 -1.62 0.60
N ALA A 270 -1.42 -1.44 1.09
CA ALA A 270 -0.86 -2.24 2.17
C ALA A 270 -1.02 -1.50 3.51
N SER A 271 -1.30 -2.24 4.56
CA SER A 271 -1.31 -1.77 5.95
C SER A 271 0.05 -2.01 6.58
N ILE A 272 0.58 -1.00 7.24
CA ILE A 272 1.88 -0.99 7.89
C ILE A 272 1.71 -0.58 9.35
N ASP A 273 2.16 -1.40 10.28
CA ASP A 273 2.28 -0.99 11.68
C ASP A 273 3.57 -0.17 11.86
N ASN A 274 3.43 1.14 11.88
CA ASN A 274 4.54 2.06 11.98
C ASN A 274 5.25 2.00 13.34
N ASN A 275 4.59 1.48 14.38
CA ASN A 275 5.19 1.32 15.71
C ASN A 275 6.14 0.14 15.77
N SER A 276 5.92 -0.89 14.96
CA SER A 276 6.79 -2.07 14.87
C SER A 276 8.11 -1.79 14.14
N LEU A 277 8.21 -0.68 13.40
CA LEU A 277 9.40 -0.33 12.64
C LEU A 277 10.54 0.17 13.55
N PRO A 278 11.75 -0.41 13.47
CA PRO A 278 12.77 -0.24 14.52
C PRO A 278 13.47 1.13 14.51
N LYS A 279 13.58 1.83 13.39
CA LYS A 279 14.34 3.09 13.31
C LYS A 279 13.71 4.19 12.46
N ASN A 280 13.20 3.89 11.28
CA ASN A 280 12.71 4.89 10.34
C ASN A 280 11.19 4.83 10.27
N LYS A 281 10.53 5.54 11.17
CA LYS A 281 9.07 5.66 11.12
C LYS A 281 8.66 6.37 9.85
N LEU A 282 7.72 5.78 9.14
CA LEU A 282 7.15 6.36 7.94
C LEU A 282 6.39 7.64 8.25
N LEU A 283 6.39 8.56 7.31
CA LEU A 283 5.65 9.81 7.36
C LEU A 283 4.63 9.87 6.23
N PRO A 284 3.42 10.40 6.46
CA PRO A 284 2.46 10.63 5.38
C PRO A 284 3.07 11.50 4.27
N GLY A 285 2.78 11.16 3.02
CA GLY A 285 3.33 11.83 1.83
C GLY A 285 4.71 11.34 1.38
N GLN A 286 5.35 10.44 2.12
CA GLN A 286 6.65 9.90 1.75
C GLN A 286 6.53 8.92 0.58
N PHE A 287 7.45 9.04 -0.40
CA PHE A 287 7.57 8.08 -1.49
C PHE A 287 8.41 6.87 -1.07
N VAL A 288 7.96 5.70 -1.46
CA VAL A 288 8.61 4.41 -1.17
C VAL A 288 8.55 3.51 -2.40
N HIS A 289 9.47 2.56 -2.51
CA HIS A 289 9.34 1.42 -3.40
C HIS A 289 8.73 0.25 -2.64
N VAL A 290 7.67 -0.31 -3.19
CA VAL A 290 6.90 -1.43 -2.65
C VAL A 290 7.33 -2.69 -3.36
N PHE A 291 7.73 -3.73 -2.64
CA PHE A 291 8.04 -5.04 -3.16
C PHE A 291 7.00 -6.03 -2.66
N LEU A 292 6.25 -6.61 -3.59
CA LEU A 292 5.26 -7.65 -3.28
C LEU A 292 5.94 -9.00 -3.24
N ARG A 293 5.83 -9.70 -2.11
CA ARG A 293 6.38 -11.02 -1.83
C ARG A 293 5.30 -12.10 -1.92
N ASP A 294 5.72 -13.34 -1.70
CA ASP A 294 4.86 -14.52 -1.58
C ASP A 294 4.24 -14.99 -2.90
N LEU A 295 4.65 -14.46 -4.05
CA LEU A 295 4.33 -15.05 -5.34
C LEU A 295 5.41 -16.06 -5.71
N VAL A 296 5.04 -17.32 -5.91
CA VAL A 296 5.98 -18.37 -6.25
C VAL A 296 5.65 -18.90 -7.66
N VAL A 297 6.66 -18.87 -8.54
CA VAL A 297 6.59 -19.51 -9.85
C VAL A 297 7.00 -20.96 -9.68
N LEU A 298 6.11 -21.89 -10.02
CA LEU A 298 6.32 -23.32 -9.81
C LEU A 298 7.08 -23.94 -10.99
N ASN A 299 8.01 -24.84 -10.69
CA ASN A 299 8.80 -25.59 -11.68
C ASN A 299 9.45 -24.69 -12.74
N ALA A 300 9.97 -23.54 -12.33
CA ALA A 300 10.59 -22.57 -13.22
C ALA A 300 12.04 -22.93 -13.55
N PHE A 301 12.46 -22.67 -14.79
CA PHE A 301 13.87 -22.64 -15.15
C PHE A 301 14.39 -21.22 -14.99
N VAL A 302 15.56 -21.09 -14.36
CA VAL A 302 16.21 -19.82 -14.12
C VAL A 302 17.64 -19.88 -14.66
N VAL A 303 18.04 -18.83 -15.37
CA VAL A 303 19.41 -18.69 -15.86
C VAL A 303 19.92 -17.27 -15.57
N PRO A 304 21.23 -17.07 -15.37
CA PRO A 304 21.80 -15.74 -15.29
C PRO A 304 21.46 -14.93 -16.55
N GLN A 305 21.14 -13.64 -16.37
CA GLN A 305 20.77 -12.76 -17.50
C GLN A 305 21.85 -12.72 -18.58
N GLU A 306 23.12 -12.81 -18.18
CA GLU A 306 24.27 -12.81 -19.08
C GLU A 306 24.37 -14.06 -19.97
N ALA A 307 23.66 -15.16 -19.63
CA ALA A 307 23.58 -16.36 -20.43
C ALA A 307 22.54 -16.28 -21.57
N ILE A 308 21.67 -15.25 -21.54
CA ILE A 308 20.61 -15.08 -22.54
C ILE A 308 21.07 -14.11 -23.63
N PHE A 309 21.14 -14.61 -24.84
CA PHE A 309 21.45 -13.83 -26.03
C PHE A 309 20.17 -13.53 -26.81
N ARG A 310 20.17 -12.38 -27.47
CA ARG A 310 19.03 -11.96 -28.32
C ARG A 310 19.51 -11.79 -29.76
N ASP A 311 18.78 -12.42 -30.65
CA ASP A 311 18.83 -12.18 -32.08
C ASP A 311 17.64 -11.30 -32.47
N ARG A 312 17.52 -10.90 -33.75
CA ARG A 312 16.48 -9.96 -34.22
C ARG A 312 15.06 -10.28 -33.72
N ASP A 313 14.69 -11.58 -33.75
CA ASP A 313 13.33 -12.03 -33.46
C ASP A 313 13.24 -13.12 -32.38
N SER A 314 14.33 -13.48 -31.71
CA SER A 314 14.33 -14.57 -30.74
C SER A 314 15.40 -14.44 -29.68
N SER A 315 15.11 -14.98 -28.50
CA SER A 315 16.10 -15.21 -27.45
C SER A 315 16.64 -16.63 -27.54
N PHE A 316 17.90 -16.82 -27.19
CA PHE A 316 18.54 -18.13 -27.17
C PHE A 316 19.61 -18.18 -26.09
N VAL A 317 19.93 -19.39 -25.68
CA VAL A 317 21.08 -19.69 -24.84
C VAL A 317 22.00 -20.65 -25.57
N PHE A 318 23.26 -20.72 -25.17
CA PHE A 318 24.14 -21.78 -25.60
C PHE A 318 24.06 -22.94 -24.63
N VAL A 319 23.85 -24.15 -25.16
CA VAL A 319 23.82 -25.40 -24.37
C VAL A 319 24.92 -26.35 -24.84
N LEU A 320 25.39 -27.18 -23.92
CA LEU A 320 26.41 -28.19 -24.19
C LEU A 320 25.75 -29.46 -24.75
N ASP A 321 26.24 -29.94 -25.89
CA ASP A 321 25.93 -31.23 -26.47
C ASP A 321 27.25 -32.03 -26.61
N GLY A 322 27.62 -32.74 -25.54
CA GLY A 322 28.95 -33.30 -25.39
C GLY A 322 30.01 -32.20 -25.21
N ASP A 323 31.01 -32.20 -26.14
CA ASP A 323 32.10 -31.19 -26.14
C ASP A 323 31.82 -30.01 -27.08
N LYS A 324 30.62 -29.92 -27.64
CA LYS A 324 30.22 -28.88 -28.58
C LYS A 324 29.13 -28.01 -28.05
N VAL A 325 29.15 -26.76 -28.49
CA VAL A 325 28.11 -25.78 -28.18
C VAL A 325 27.00 -25.84 -29.25
N LYS A 326 25.76 -25.83 -28.77
CA LYS A 326 24.56 -25.73 -29.58
C LYS A 326 23.74 -24.53 -29.22
N LYS A 327 23.22 -23.82 -30.21
CA LYS A 327 22.28 -22.73 -30.03
C LYS A 327 20.88 -23.30 -29.71
N GLN A 328 20.38 -23.03 -28.51
CA GLN A 328 19.05 -23.45 -28.08
C GLN A 328 18.12 -22.23 -27.99
N ARG A 329 17.06 -22.24 -28.81
CA ARG A 329 16.04 -21.16 -28.77
C ARG A 329 15.22 -21.30 -27.51
N ILE A 330 14.97 -20.14 -26.83
CA ILE A 330 14.17 -20.07 -25.62
C ILE A 330 13.12 -18.97 -25.72
N THR A 331 12.09 -19.07 -24.89
CA THR A 331 11.20 -17.97 -24.56
C THR A 331 11.66 -17.39 -23.23
N ALA A 332 12.27 -16.20 -23.27
CA ALA A 332 12.74 -15.54 -22.08
C ALA A 332 11.56 -14.90 -21.34
N GLY A 333 11.40 -15.23 -20.07
CA GLY A 333 10.39 -14.69 -19.16
C GLY A 333 10.83 -13.43 -18.43
N LYS A 334 10.28 -13.21 -17.24
CA LYS A 334 10.52 -12.02 -16.41
C LYS A 334 11.89 -12.05 -15.74
N TYR A 335 12.43 -10.87 -15.45
CA TYR A 335 13.68 -10.68 -14.70
C TYR A 335 13.43 -10.85 -13.21
N LEU A 336 14.37 -11.46 -12.51
CA LEU A 336 14.40 -11.59 -11.06
C LEU A 336 15.32 -10.53 -10.43
N LEU A 337 15.12 -10.24 -9.14
CA LEU A 337 15.89 -9.20 -8.44
C LEU A 337 17.35 -9.58 -8.17
N ASP A 338 17.69 -10.86 -8.27
CA ASP A 338 19.02 -11.41 -8.03
C ASP A 338 19.93 -11.38 -9.28
N GLY A 339 19.46 -10.84 -10.40
CA GLY A 339 20.19 -10.76 -11.66
C GLY A 339 20.01 -12.00 -12.55
N THR A 340 19.10 -12.89 -12.20
CA THR A 340 18.70 -14.02 -13.03
C THR A 340 17.43 -13.73 -13.82
N GLN A 341 17.08 -14.58 -14.77
CA GLN A 341 15.87 -14.43 -15.59
C GLN A 341 15.16 -15.77 -15.74
N LEU A 342 13.84 -15.73 -15.62
CA LEU A 342 12.98 -16.88 -15.89
C LEU A 342 13.04 -17.27 -17.36
N VAL A 343 12.92 -18.57 -17.64
CA VAL A 343 12.78 -19.10 -18.99
C VAL A 343 11.46 -19.88 -19.07
N ASP A 344 10.51 -19.31 -19.81
CA ASP A 344 9.15 -19.87 -19.90
C ASP A 344 9.08 -21.12 -20.77
N ALA A 345 9.98 -21.24 -21.78
CA ALA A 345 10.03 -22.42 -22.67
C ALA A 345 11.40 -22.58 -23.35
N GLY A 346 11.70 -23.79 -23.75
CA GLY A 346 12.89 -24.11 -24.55
C GLY A 346 14.02 -24.78 -23.78
N LEU A 347 13.94 -24.91 -22.43
CA LEU A 347 14.85 -25.68 -21.62
C LEU A 347 14.23 -27.03 -21.19
N SER A 348 15.08 -27.97 -20.85
CA SER A 348 14.71 -29.28 -20.29
C SER A 348 15.59 -29.60 -19.09
N PRO A 349 15.10 -30.37 -18.10
CA PRO A 349 15.89 -30.72 -16.93
C PRO A 349 17.23 -31.38 -17.30
N GLY A 350 18.31 -30.95 -16.64
CA GLY A 350 19.64 -31.48 -16.86
C GLY A 350 20.40 -30.89 -18.04
N MET A 351 19.82 -29.94 -18.79
CA MET A 351 20.57 -29.20 -19.80
C MET A 351 21.67 -28.34 -19.13
N LYS A 352 22.84 -28.30 -19.78
CA LYS A 352 23.98 -27.52 -19.35
C LYS A 352 24.03 -26.23 -20.14
N VAL A 353 23.70 -25.11 -19.52
CA VAL A 353 23.69 -23.77 -20.13
C VAL A 353 25.03 -23.09 -19.90
N VAL A 354 25.59 -22.51 -20.94
CA VAL A 354 26.82 -21.70 -20.85
C VAL A 354 26.52 -20.36 -20.20
N VAL A 355 27.16 -20.10 -19.07
CA VAL A 355 26.90 -18.89 -18.25
C VAL A 355 27.89 -17.77 -18.55
N ASN A 356 29.15 -18.12 -18.86
CA ASN A 356 30.23 -17.13 -19.07
C ASN A 356 30.99 -17.46 -20.36
N GLY A 357 31.45 -16.42 -21.07
CA GLY A 357 32.23 -16.56 -22.30
C GLY A 357 31.40 -16.60 -23.60
N GLY A 358 30.05 -16.63 -23.52
CA GLY A 358 29.16 -16.78 -24.68
C GLY A 358 29.28 -15.73 -25.79
N VAL A 359 29.85 -14.55 -25.51
CA VAL A 359 30.02 -13.49 -26.50
C VAL A 359 31.00 -13.85 -27.65
N ARG A 360 31.88 -14.81 -27.43
CA ARG A 360 32.89 -15.26 -28.40
C ARG A 360 32.63 -16.64 -28.97
N ILE A 361 31.54 -17.31 -28.54
CA ILE A 361 31.22 -18.69 -28.91
C ILE A 361 30.27 -18.71 -30.11
N GLN A 362 30.52 -19.63 -31.03
CA GLN A 362 29.63 -19.90 -32.15
C GLN A 362 29.11 -21.34 -32.08
N GLU A 363 27.98 -21.59 -32.71
CA GLU A 363 27.42 -22.92 -32.79
C GLU A 363 28.39 -23.89 -33.45
N GLY A 364 28.69 -24.99 -32.76
CA GLY A 364 29.62 -26.02 -33.22
C GLY A 364 31.06 -25.89 -32.70
N ASP A 365 31.39 -24.83 -31.98
CA ASP A 365 32.72 -24.67 -31.36
C ASP A 365 32.98 -25.79 -30.35
N GLN A 366 34.23 -26.27 -30.35
CA GLN A 366 34.73 -27.14 -29.30
C GLN A 366 35.23 -26.32 -28.12
N ILE A 367 34.82 -26.71 -26.94
CA ILE A 367 35.09 -25.95 -25.71
C ILE A 367 35.63 -26.83 -24.61
N VAL A 368 36.28 -26.18 -23.62
CA VAL A 368 36.67 -26.77 -22.35
C VAL A 368 35.81 -26.14 -21.24
N VAL A 369 35.13 -26.99 -20.49
CA VAL A 369 34.33 -26.55 -19.34
C VAL A 369 35.26 -26.42 -18.14
N ASP A 370 35.48 -25.20 -17.67
CA ASP A 370 36.34 -24.94 -16.49
C ASP A 370 35.58 -25.22 -15.19
N GLU A 371 34.32 -24.81 -15.12
CA GLU A 371 33.47 -24.98 -13.96
C GLU A 371 32.07 -25.39 -14.38
N LEU A 372 31.55 -26.46 -13.78
CA LEU A 372 30.16 -26.87 -13.89
C LEU A 372 29.47 -26.58 -12.56
N THR A 373 28.74 -25.47 -12.49
CA THR A 373 27.91 -25.15 -11.35
C THR A 373 26.62 -25.97 -11.42
N LYS A 374 26.30 -26.71 -10.38
CA LYS A 374 24.95 -27.28 -10.24
C LYS A 374 24.06 -26.16 -9.71
N ASP A 375 22.88 -26.06 -10.25
CA ASP A 375 21.86 -25.17 -9.74
C ASP A 375 21.62 -25.56 -8.26
N ASP A 376 22.09 -24.71 -7.33
CA ASP A 376 22.02 -25.01 -5.91
C ASP A 376 20.58 -24.81 -5.43
N THR A 377 19.76 -25.84 -5.61
CA THR A 377 18.38 -25.92 -5.11
C THR A 377 18.29 -25.86 -3.59
N SER A 378 19.41 -25.78 -2.88
CA SER A 378 19.44 -25.69 -1.41
C SER A 378 19.13 -24.31 -0.85
N GLN A 379 18.94 -23.28 -1.70
CA GLN A 379 18.41 -22.01 -1.25
C GLN A 379 16.90 -22.08 -1.08
N LYS A 380 16.49 -22.52 0.12
CA LYS A 380 15.16 -22.36 0.68
C LYS A 380 14.03 -22.98 -0.16
N GLU A 381 13.87 -24.29 -0.02
CA GLU A 381 12.61 -24.97 -0.36
C GLU A 381 11.46 -24.19 0.33
N ILE A 382 10.76 -23.38 -0.45
CA ILE A 382 9.56 -22.68 0.01
C ILE A 382 8.50 -23.78 0.08
N ALA A 383 8.32 -24.32 1.29
CA ALA A 383 7.30 -25.32 1.55
C ALA A 383 5.92 -24.76 1.14
N PRO A 384 5.08 -25.54 0.45
CA PRO A 384 3.73 -25.13 0.14
C PRO A 384 3.01 -24.84 1.45
N GLN A 385 2.50 -23.61 1.62
CA GLN A 385 1.62 -23.27 2.74
C GLN A 385 0.33 -24.07 2.54
N THR A 386 0.24 -25.22 3.22
CA THR A 386 -1.03 -25.92 3.38
C THR A 386 -1.94 -25.03 4.18
N GLY A 387 -3.01 -24.54 3.54
CA GLY A 387 -4.03 -23.73 4.18
C GLY A 387 -4.66 -24.54 5.32
N GLU A 388 -4.33 -24.21 6.55
CA GLU A 388 -5.14 -24.60 7.70
C GLU A 388 -6.46 -23.85 7.62
N ASP A 389 -7.52 -24.61 7.40
CA ASP A 389 -8.91 -24.15 7.43
C ASP A 389 -9.26 -23.77 8.88
N PRO A 390 -9.56 -22.47 9.20
CA PRO A 390 -9.84 -22.05 10.56
C PRO A 390 -11.26 -22.41 11.04
N THR A 391 -11.97 -23.30 10.36
CA THR A 391 -13.37 -23.65 10.69
C THR A 391 -13.54 -24.89 11.56
N GLN A 392 -12.46 -25.47 12.14
CA GLN A 392 -12.58 -26.63 13.06
C GLN A 392 -12.12 -26.35 14.50
N SER A 393 -12.64 -25.28 15.15
CA SER A 393 -12.53 -25.16 16.60
C SER A 393 -13.63 -24.31 17.23
N VAL A 394 -14.89 -24.59 16.89
CA VAL A 394 -16.03 -24.12 17.70
C VAL A 394 -17.06 -25.26 17.77
N HIS A 395 -16.74 -26.30 18.52
CA HIS A 395 -17.71 -27.20 19.12
C HIS A 395 -16.94 -28.11 20.08
N ASP A 396 -16.86 -27.70 21.34
CA ASP A 396 -16.81 -28.55 22.52
C ASP A 396 -16.42 -27.69 23.75
N SER A 397 -17.38 -26.93 24.25
CA SER A 397 -17.42 -26.54 25.69
C SER A 397 -18.78 -25.96 26.05
N GLU A 398 -19.78 -26.84 26.08
CA GLU A 398 -20.95 -26.70 26.93
C GLU A 398 -21.44 -28.12 27.27
N LEU A 399 -21.03 -28.60 28.43
CA LEU A 399 -21.77 -29.52 29.32
C LEU A 399 -21.26 -29.30 30.74
#